data_36b6ac90be8bd451be3b5f5a46e8fea7
#
_entry.id   36b6ac90be8bd451be3b5f5a46e8fea7
#
_cell.length_a   1.000
_cell.length_b   1.000
_cell.length_c   1.000
_cell.angle_alpha   90.00
_cell.angle_beta   90.00
_cell.angle_gamma   90.00
#
_symmetry.space_group_name_H-M   'P 1'
#
loop_
_entity.id
_entity.type
_entity.pdbx_description
1 polymer ?
#
loop_
_entity_poly.entity_id
_entity_poly.type
_entity_poly.pdbx_seq_one_letter_code
_entity_poly.pdbx_strand_id
1 'polypeptide(L)'
;MAGGLVYTVALTSCGRHDLLRRTLRSLVATLDLPPREIVVFEDGGDPGARAAAEGLDAPIRVILAEGRLGQMRAIDRLYAEIGTPWAFHCEDDWEFTRTGYVAESHALLAARPDVSTVSLRPIGELNPLIRDTPETVAGGVRCHLLDPARHPEYFSYTFNPGLRRLSDLHALGPLAAIGGEADVSLAFKRRGFRYAVLAEPAVRHVGWERHVDDPAGLSRPRTPWARWARSARKRFRRLRRRFSDDA
;
A
#
# COMPACT_ATOMS: atom_id res chain seq x y z
N MET A 1 -0.27 -3.68 -30.09
CA MET A 1 1.03 -3.68 -29.38
C MET A 1 0.74 -3.34 -27.93
N ALA A 2 0.95 -4.27 -27.01
CA ALA A 2 0.81 -3.97 -25.59
C ALA A 2 1.93 -2.97 -25.24
N GLY A 3 1.54 -1.73 -24.93
CA GLY A 3 2.48 -0.71 -24.44
C GLY A 3 3.19 -1.26 -23.21
N GLY A 4 4.54 -1.22 -23.21
CA GLY A 4 5.33 -1.68 -22.07
C GLY A 4 4.89 -0.98 -20.78
N LEU A 5 5.03 -1.64 -19.63
CA LEU A 5 4.73 -1.06 -18.33
C LEU A 5 5.57 0.19 -18.09
N VAL A 6 4.91 1.33 -17.89
CA VAL A 6 5.55 2.58 -17.46
C VAL A 6 5.02 2.91 -16.06
N TYR A 7 5.89 2.85 -15.06
CA TYR A 7 5.51 3.04 -13.67
C TYR A 7 6.56 3.83 -12.89
N THR A 8 6.13 4.40 -11.78
CA THR A 8 6.97 5.05 -10.76
C THR A 8 6.86 4.27 -9.46
N VAL A 9 7.96 4.07 -8.77
CA VAL A 9 7.93 3.61 -7.39
C VAL A 9 7.59 4.80 -6.49
N ALA A 10 6.53 4.65 -5.71
CA ALA A 10 6.02 5.63 -4.76
C ALA A 10 6.29 5.16 -3.33
N LEU A 11 7.30 5.71 -2.66
CA LEU A 11 7.73 5.29 -1.34
C LEU A 11 7.49 6.40 -0.31
N THR A 12 6.74 6.09 0.76
CA THR A 12 6.56 6.98 1.91
C THR A 12 7.52 6.62 3.04
N SER A 13 8.09 7.64 3.68
CA SER A 13 8.98 7.51 4.83
C SER A 13 8.65 8.57 5.88
N CYS A 14 9.01 8.30 7.15
CA CYS A 14 8.88 9.26 8.24
C CYS A 14 9.93 9.00 9.33
N GLY A 15 11.13 9.59 9.19
CA GLY A 15 12.18 9.61 10.20
C GLY A 15 12.86 8.27 10.50
N ARG A 16 12.63 7.21 9.70
CA ARG A 16 13.20 5.87 9.89
C ARG A 16 14.25 5.54 8.82
N HIS A 17 15.30 6.39 8.72
CA HIS A 17 16.25 6.39 7.60
C HIS A 17 17.04 5.08 7.44
N ASP A 18 17.30 4.35 8.51
CA ASP A 18 17.93 3.03 8.48
C ASP A 18 17.01 1.97 7.84
N LEU A 19 15.71 2.00 8.16
CA LEU A 19 14.72 1.16 7.51
C LEU A 19 14.52 1.57 6.05
N LEU A 20 14.40 2.88 5.77
CA LEU A 20 14.32 3.41 4.41
C LEU A 20 15.49 2.92 3.55
N ARG A 21 16.74 3.01 4.07
CA ARG A 21 17.92 2.52 3.35
C ARG A 21 17.87 1.02 3.09
N ARG A 22 17.41 0.23 4.06
CA ARG A 22 17.23 -1.22 3.91
C ARG A 22 16.17 -1.53 2.85
N THR A 23 15.04 -0.84 2.90
CA THR A 23 13.95 -0.96 1.91
C THR A 23 14.45 -0.61 0.51
N LEU A 24 15.08 0.54 0.33
CA LEU A 24 15.59 0.98 -0.97
C LEU A 24 16.65 0.01 -1.54
N ARG A 25 17.58 -0.47 -0.71
CA ARG A 25 18.60 -1.43 -1.14
C ARG A 25 17.98 -2.74 -1.65
N SER A 26 17.07 -3.32 -0.87
CA SER A 26 16.42 -4.58 -1.26
C SER A 26 15.50 -4.39 -2.48
N LEU A 27 14.79 -3.26 -2.55
CA LEU A 27 13.96 -2.92 -3.70
C LEU A 27 14.79 -2.81 -4.98
N VAL A 28 15.83 -1.97 -4.99
CA VAL A 28 16.68 -1.77 -6.18
C VAL A 28 17.34 -3.08 -6.62
N ALA A 29 17.77 -3.92 -5.68
CA ALA A 29 18.39 -5.22 -5.98
C ALA A 29 17.42 -6.26 -6.57
N THR A 30 16.11 -6.07 -6.41
CA THR A 30 15.10 -7.09 -6.80
C THR A 30 14.10 -6.59 -7.85
N LEU A 31 14.19 -5.34 -8.29
CA LEU A 31 13.35 -4.86 -9.39
C LEU A 31 13.63 -5.65 -10.67
N ASP A 32 12.62 -6.29 -11.21
CA ASP A 32 12.67 -7.06 -12.45
C ASP A 32 12.43 -6.20 -13.70
N LEU A 33 11.74 -5.09 -13.53
CA LEU A 33 11.51 -4.08 -14.57
C LEU A 33 11.95 -2.72 -14.03
N PRO A 34 12.73 -1.93 -14.79
CA PRO A 34 13.17 -0.62 -14.33
C PRO A 34 11.99 0.35 -14.23
N PRO A 35 11.78 1.07 -13.11
CA PRO A 35 10.82 2.14 -13.02
C PRO A 35 11.31 3.37 -13.79
N ARG A 36 10.41 4.29 -14.11
CA ARG A 36 10.78 5.61 -14.60
C ARG A 36 11.63 6.36 -13.56
N GLU A 37 11.23 6.30 -12.30
CA GLU A 37 11.94 6.82 -11.13
C GLU A 37 11.40 6.18 -9.85
N ILE A 38 12.15 6.33 -8.77
CA ILE A 38 11.73 6.05 -7.39
C ILE A 38 11.53 7.39 -6.71
N VAL A 39 10.31 7.73 -6.32
CA VAL A 39 10.02 8.94 -5.56
C VAL A 39 9.84 8.58 -4.10
N VAL A 40 10.71 9.10 -3.25
CA VAL A 40 10.63 8.99 -1.79
C VAL A 40 10.02 10.27 -1.25
N PHE A 41 8.91 10.17 -0.53
CA PHE A 41 8.30 11.29 0.18
C PHE A 41 8.54 11.12 1.68
N GLU A 42 9.38 12.01 2.25
CA GLU A 42 9.72 12.02 3.67
C GLU A 42 8.78 12.97 4.42
N ASP A 43 7.81 12.40 5.15
CA ASP A 43 6.75 13.14 5.86
C ASP A 43 7.27 13.93 7.08
N GLY A 44 8.42 13.57 7.63
CA GLY A 44 9.07 14.30 8.73
C GLY A 44 9.83 15.54 8.30
N GLY A 45 10.13 15.67 7.00
CA GLY A 45 10.99 16.73 6.46
C GLY A 45 12.47 16.56 6.80
N ASP A 46 12.86 15.37 7.27
CA ASP A 46 14.23 15.11 7.71
C ASP A 46 15.17 14.86 6.51
N PRO A 47 16.25 15.66 6.35
CA PRO A 47 17.20 15.52 5.25
C PRO A 47 17.98 14.19 5.27
N GLY A 48 18.01 13.46 6.38
CA GLY A 48 18.59 12.12 6.47
C GLY A 48 18.01 11.11 5.48
N ALA A 49 16.80 11.34 4.97
CA ALA A 49 16.22 10.53 3.91
C ALA A 49 17.03 10.60 2.60
N ARG A 50 17.70 11.73 2.29
CA ARG A 50 18.59 11.84 1.12
C ARG A 50 19.82 10.95 1.27
N ALA A 51 20.45 10.98 2.44
CA ALA A 51 21.59 10.10 2.73
C ALA A 51 21.22 8.60 2.68
N ALA A 52 19.97 8.25 3.05
CA ALA A 52 19.47 6.89 2.91
C ALA A 52 19.36 6.43 1.45
N ALA A 53 19.21 7.33 0.50
CA ALA A 53 19.11 7.06 -0.94
C ALA A 53 20.47 7.10 -1.67
N GLU A 54 21.52 7.66 -1.06
CA GLU A 54 22.84 7.83 -1.69
C GLU A 54 23.51 6.50 -2.04
N GLY A 55 24.22 6.50 -3.19
CA GLY A 55 25.02 5.37 -3.66
C GLY A 55 24.20 4.17 -4.16
N LEU A 56 22.90 4.32 -4.38
CA LEU A 56 22.07 3.32 -5.03
C LEU A 56 22.00 3.57 -6.54
N ASP A 57 22.16 2.51 -7.32
CA ASP A 57 22.11 2.58 -8.80
C ASP A 57 20.66 2.55 -9.30
N ALA A 58 19.95 3.65 -9.06
CA ALA A 58 18.58 3.84 -9.50
C ALA A 58 18.22 5.33 -9.56
N PRO A 59 17.30 5.76 -10.42
CA PRO A 59 16.83 7.15 -10.46
C PRO A 59 15.94 7.47 -9.25
N ILE A 60 16.53 7.91 -8.15
CA ILE A 60 15.85 8.21 -6.89
C ILE A 60 15.70 9.71 -6.70
N ARG A 61 14.48 10.19 -6.48
CA ARG A 61 14.16 11.56 -6.12
C ARG A 61 13.55 11.61 -4.72
N VAL A 62 14.14 12.38 -3.81
CA VAL A 62 13.66 12.54 -2.43
C VAL A 62 12.99 13.89 -2.27
N ILE A 63 11.74 13.87 -1.85
CA ILE A 63 10.92 15.05 -1.52
C ILE A 63 10.79 15.10 0.00
N LEU A 64 11.15 16.24 0.59
CA LEU A 64 11.00 16.49 2.01
C LEU A 64 9.74 17.32 2.22
N ALA A 65 8.85 16.89 3.12
CA ALA A 65 7.71 17.69 3.53
C ALA A 65 8.17 18.92 4.35
N GLU A 66 7.42 20.02 4.29
CA GLU A 66 7.67 21.18 5.16
C GLU A 66 7.31 20.92 6.63
N GLY A 67 6.57 19.84 6.89
CA GLY A 67 6.16 19.38 8.22
C GLY A 67 5.33 18.11 8.13
N ARG A 68 5.05 17.46 9.27
CA ARG A 68 4.32 16.20 9.31
C ARG A 68 2.87 16.34 8.84
N LEU A 69 2.55 15.69 7.73
CA LEU A 69 1.21 15.66 7.13
C LEU A 69 0.35 14.50 7.66
N GLY A 70 0.97 13.39 8.03
CA GLY A 70 0.33 12.11 8.30
C GLY A 70 0.13 11.26 7.04
N GLN A 71 -0.06 9.93 7.25
CA GLN A 71 0.02 8.92 6.19
C GLN A 71 -0.80 9.27 4.94
N MET A 72 -2.10 9.55 5.08
CA MET A 72 -2.97 9.74 3.91
C MET A 72 -2.61 11.01 3.11
N ARG A 73 -2.29 12.11 3.79
CA ARG A 73 -1.87 13.35 3.11
C ARG A 73 -0.50 13.21 2.46
N ALA A 74 0.43 12.49 3.11
CA ALA A 74 1.73 12.19 2.55
C ALA A 74 1.60 11.36 1.26
N ILE A 75 0.71 10.35 1.24
CA ILE A 75 0.41 9.56 0.05
C ILE A 75 -0.22 10.41 -1.06
N ASP A 76 -1.19 11.28 -0.74
CA ASP A 76 -1.80 12.20 -1.72
C ASP A 76 -0.74 13.12 -2.35
N ARG A 77 0.15 13.69 -1.53
CA ARG A 77 1.26 14.52 -2.03
C ARG A 77 2.22 13.74 -2.90
N LEU A 78 2.59 12.52 -2.49
CA LEU A 78 3.45 11.64 -3.26
C LEU A 78 2.82 11.28 -4.62
N TYR A 79 1.53 10.93 -4.64
CA TYR A 79 0.86 10.57 -5.89
C TYR A 79 0.67 11.75 -6.84
N ALA A 80 0.56 12.97 -6.33
CA ALA A 80 0.53 14.18 -7.15
C ALA A 80 1.86 14.45 -7.89
N GLU A 81 2.97 13.88 -7.42
CA GLU A 81 4.29 13.97 -8.05
C GLU A 81 4.53 12.92 -9.15
N ILE A 82 3.59 12.00 -9.37
CA ILE A 82 3.75 10.86 -10.27
C ILE A 82 3.04 11.12 -11.59
N GLY A 83 3.81 11.17 -12.68
CA GLY A 83 3.30 11.35 -14.04
C GLY A 83 3.13 10.05 -14.84
N THR A 84 3.29 8.87 -14.23
CA THR A 84 3.11 7.57 -14.89
C THR A 84 1.72 6.99 -14.64
N PRO A 85 1.16 6.16 -15.54
CA PRO A 85 -0.17 5.57 -15.34
C PRO A 85 -0.21 4.54 -14.20
N TRP A 86 0.93 4.02 -13.79
CA TRP A 86 1.06 3.01 -12.74
C TRP A 86 1.97 3.50 -11.62
N ALA A 87 1.60 3.18 -10.39
CA ALA A 87 2.43 3.37 -9.22
C ALA A 87 2.72 2.02 -8.54
N PHE A 88 3.99 1.77 -8.23
CA PHE A 88 4.37 0.73 -7.30
C PHE A 88 4.55 1.38 -5.93
N HIS A 89 3.58 1.20 -5.05
CA HIS A 89 3.61 1.80 -3.72
C HIS A 89 4.32 0.89 -2.73
N CYS A 90 5.09 1.50 -1.83
CA CYS A 90 5.60 0.86 -0.61
C CYS A 90 5.87 1.90 0.48
N GLU A 91 6.13 1.43 1.69
CA GLU A 91 6.58 2.21 2.85
C GLU A 91 8.04 1.87 3.16
N ASP A 92 8.66 2.60 4.07
CA ASP A 92 10.08 2.49 4.40
C ASP A 92 10.47 1.28 5.28
N ASP A 93 9.55 0.39 5.59
CA ASP A 93 9.75 -0.74 6.50
C ASP A 93 9.52 -2.12 5.86
N TRP A 94 9.81 -2.23 4.58
CA TRP A 94 9.71 -3.47 3.81
C TRP A 94 11.06 -3.94 3.29
N GLU A 95 11.31 -5.23 3.32
CA GLU A 95 12.45 -5.87 2.68
C GLU A 95 11.95 -6.74 1.54
N PHE A 96 12.44 -6.46 0.32
CA PHE A 96 12.12 -7.21 -0.89
C PHE A 96 13.04 -8.43 -0.99
N THR A 97 12.47 -9.61 -1.31
CA THR A 97 13.16 -10.90 -1.13
C THR A 97 13.35 -11.70 -2.42
N ARG A 98 12.70 -11.33 -3.51
CA ARG A 98 12.84 -11.97 -4.83
C ARG A 98 12.59 -10.98 -5.96
N THR A 99 12.85 -11.39 -7.20
CA THR A 99 12.52 -10.67 -8.44
C THR A 99 11.20 -11.14 -9.04
N GLY A 100 10.75 -10.55 -10.16
CA GLY A 100 9.59 -10.98 -10.95
C GLY A 100 8.25 -10.41 -10.49
N TYR A 101 8.17 -9.82 -9.32
CA TYR A 101 6.90 -9.41 -8.70
C TYR A 101 6.24 -8.21 -9.40
N VAL A 102 6.99 -7.33 -10.07
CA VAL A 102 6.41 -6.20 -10.82
C VAL A 102 5.75 -6.70 -12.09
N ALA A 103 6.43 -7.56 -12.85
CA ALA A 103 5.90 -8.18 -14.06
C ALA A 103 4.65 -9.04 -13.76
N GLU A 104 4.72 -9.87 -12.72
CA GLU A 104 3.59 -10.68 -12.24
C GLU A 104 2.39 -9.81 -11.85
N SER A 105 2.62 -8.76 -11.06
CA SER A 105 1.57 -7.83 -10.66
C SER A 105 0.93 -7.13 -11.84
N HIS A 106 1.71 -6.70 -12.82
CA HIS A 106 1.21 -6.07 -14.04
C HIS A 106 0.37 -7.03 -14.88
N ALA A 107 0.86 -8.26 -15.11
CA ALA A 107 0.13 -9.28 -15.87
C ALA A 107 -1.23 -9.61 -15.21
N LEU A 108 -1.25 -9.74 -13.87
CA LEU A 108 -2.48 -9.98 -13.11
C LEU A 108 -3.46 -8.81 -13.24
N LEU A 109 -2.99 -7.58 -13.04
CA LEU A 109 -3.84 -6.37 -13.12
C LEU A 109 -4.37 -6.14 -14.53
N ALA A 110 -3.60 -6.48 -15.58
CA ALA A 110 -4.04 -6.41 -16.97
C ALA A 110 -5.15 -7.44 -17.27
N ALA A 111 -5.04 -8.65 -16.70
CA ALA A 111 -6.04 -9.70 -16.87
C ALA A 111 -7.29 -9.51 -15.99
N ARG A 112 -7.20 -8.73 -14.91
CA ARG A 112 -8.26 -8.55 -13.91
C ARG A 112 -8.50 -7.06 -13.62
N PRO A 113 -9.34 -6.39 -14.44
CA PRO A 113 -9.69 -4.98 -14.20
C PRO A 113 -10.39 -4.71 -12.87
N ASP A 114 -11.05 -5.73 -12.29
CA ASP A 114 -11.71 -5.69 -10.98
C ASP A 114 -10.72 -5.80 -9.80
N VAL A 115 -9.42 -6.00 -10.05
CA VAL A 115 -8.39 -5.99 -9.01
C VAL A 115 -7.78 -4.59 -8.90
N SER A 116 -7.85 -3.98 -7.71
CA SER A 116 -7.32 -2.63 -7.43
C SER A 116 -5.81 -2.59 -7.23
N THR A 117 -5.27 -3.62 -6.58
CA THR A 117 -3.84 -3.76 -6.25
C THR A 117 -3.48 -5.23 -6.03
N VAL A 118 -2.20 -5.52 -6.17
CA VAL A 118 -1.62 -6.84 -5.90
C VAL A 118 -0.70 -6.74 -4.70
N SER A 119 -1.01 -7.45 -3.62
CA SER A 119 -0.17 -7.52 -2.41
C SER A 119 0.93 -8.56 -2.58
N LEU A 120 2.12 -8.22 -2.12
CA LEU A 120 3.32 -9.07 -2.18
C LEU A 120 3.57 -9.83 -0.87
N ARG A 121 2.75 -9.63 0.16
CA ARG A 121 2.90 -10.25 1.48
C ARG A 121 2.50 -11.72 1.47
N PRO A 122 3.10 -12.55 2.34
CA PRO A 122 2.61 -13.91 2.58
C PRO A 122 1.13 -13.88 3.02
N ILE A 123 0.26 -14.65 2.38
CA ILE A 123 -1.16 -14.71 2.75
C ILE A 123 -1.36 -15.17 4.21
N GLY A 124 -0.46 -16.02 4.71
CA GLY A 124 -0.46 -16.49 6.10
C GLY A 124 -0.23 -15.41 7.16
N GLU A 125 0.38 -14.28 6.78
CA GLU A 125 0.59 -13.11 7.66
C GLU A 125 -0.58 -12.11 7.63
N LEU A 126 -1.50 -12.28 6.70
CA LEU A 126 -2.65 -11.41 6.55
C LEU A 126 -3.77 -11.78 7.54
N ASN A 127 -4.90 -11.07 7.43
CA ASN A 127 -6.04 -11.28 8.30
C ASN A 127 -6.48 -12.76 8.27
N PRO A 128 -6.73 -13.43 9.42
CA PRO A 128 -7.18 -14.82 9.47
C PRO A 128 -8.38 -15.14 8.59
N LEU A 129 -9.28 -14.17 8.34
CA LEU A 129 -10.47 -14.35 7.51
C LEU A 129 -10.18 -14.68 6.03
N ILE A 130 -8.94 -14.50 5.56
CA ILE A 130 -8.59 -14.70 4.15
C ILE A 130 -7.47 -15.72 3.93
N ARG A 131 -6.91 -16.30 5.01
CA ARG A 131 -5.78 -17.23 4.90
C ARG A 131 -6.13 -18.53 4.18
N ASP A 132 -7.39 -18.90 4.18
CA ASP A 132 -7.96 -20.07 3.49
C ASP A 132 -8.44 -19.74 2.06
N THR A 133 -8.18 -18.54 1.53
CA THR A 133 -8.51 -18.20 0.15
C THR A 133 -7.74 -19.13 -0.79
N PRO A 134 -8.43 -19.87 -1.68
CA PRO A 134 -7.75 -20.81 -2.56
C PRO A 134 -6.82 -20.08 -3.54
N GLU A 135 -5.75 -20.77 -3.92
CA GLU A 135 -4.89 -20.33 -5.00
C GLU A 135 -5.61 -20.49 -6.35
N THR A 136 -5.40 -19.53 -7.24
CA THR A 136 -5.89 -19.53 -8.61
C THR A 136 -4.85 -18.95 -9.55
N VAL A 137 -5.14 -18.95 -10.86
CA VAL A 137 -4.29 -18.34 -11.88
C VAL A 137 -5.05 -17.23 -12.58
N ALA A 138 -4.44 -16.03 -12.65
CA ALA A 138 -4.95 -14.88 -13.38
C ALA A 138 -3.82 -14.21 -14.16
N GLY A 139 -3.99 -13.99 -15.47
CA GLY A 139 -2.93 -13.45 -16.31
C GLY A 139 -1.67 -14.33 -16.38
N GLY A 140 -1.80 -15.65 -16.20
CA GLY A 140 -0.67 -16.57 -16.09
C GLY A 140 0.05 -16.56 -14.75
N VAL A 141 -0.42 -15.81 -13.77
CA VAL A 141 0.20 -15.63 -12.46
C VAL A 141 -0.60 -16.36 -11.38
N ARG A 142 0.09 -17.14 -10.53
CA ARG A 142 -0.51 -17.79 -9.35
C ARG A 142 -0.78 -16.76 -8.27
N CYS A 143 -2.01 -16.71 -7.79
CA CYS A 143 -2.45 -15.70 -6.82
C CYS A 143 -3.66 -16.16 -6.00
N HIS A 144 -3.97 -15.40 -4.96
CA HIS A 144 -5.22 -15.50 -4.21
C HIS A 144 -6.08 -14.28 -4.53
N LEU A 145 -7.26 -14.47 -5.10
CA LEU A 145 -8.23 -13.39 -5.33
C LEU A 145 -9.11 -13.27 -4.10
N LEU A 146 -8.95 -12.19 -3.34
CA LEU A 146 -9.67 -12.04 -2.09
C LEU A 146 -11.15 -11.75 -2.31
N ASP A 147 -11.99 -12.37 -1.49
CA ASP A 147 -13.43 -12.11 -1.48
C ASP A 147 -13.74 -10.90 -0.57
N PRO A 148 -14.20 -9.77 -1.14
CA PRO A 148 -14.56 -8.59 -0.35
C PRO A 148 -15.71 -8.83 0.63
N ALA A 149 -16.58 -9.82 0.40
CA ALA A 149 -17.72 -10.13 1.27
C ALA A 149 -17.30 -10.66 2.65
N ARG A 150 -16.07 -11.19 2.77
CA ARG A 150 -15.55 -11.73 4.04
C ARG A 150 -15.34 -10.68 5.15
N HIS A 151 -15.35 -9.39 4.81
CA HIS A 151 -15.23 -8.31 5.79
C HIS A 151 -15.99 -7.06 5.33
N PRO A 152 -16.68 -6.33 6.20
CA PRO A 152 -17.48 -5.17 5.79
C PRO A 152 -16.66 -4.03 5.16
N GLU A 153 -15.42 -3.81 5.59
CA GLU A 153 -14.61 -2.66 5.17
C GLU A 153 -13.36 -3.04 4.33
N TYR A 154 -12.76 -4.23 4.54
CA TYR A 154 -11.47 -4.61 3.93
C TYR A 154 -11.62 -5.52 2.71
N PHE A 155 -10.47 -5.89 2.13
CA PHE A 155 -10.24 -6.83 1.04
C PHE A 155 -10.58 -6.32 -0.36
N SER A 156 -10.64 -4.99 -0.49
CA SER A 156 -10.77 -4.35 -1.81
C SER A 156 -9.63 -3.39 -2.13
N TYR A 157 -8.81 -3.02 -1.14
CA TYR A 157 -7.60 -2.22 -1.30
C TYR A 157 -6.68 -2.36 -0.09
N THR A 158 -5.38 -2.13 -0.27
CA THR A 158 -4.37 -2.04 0.79
C THR A 158 -3.22 -1.12 0.38
N PHE A 159 -2.57 -0.46 1.35
CA PHE A 159 -1.34 0.28 1.15
C PHE A 159 -0.07 -0.58 1.28
N ASN A 160 -0.18 -1.86 1.59
CA ASN A 160 0.96 -2.76 1.53
C ASN A 160 1.66 -2.68 0.15
N PRO A 161 2.97 -3.05 0.06
CA PRO A 161 3.71 -2.99 -1.19
C PRO A 161 2.98 -3.69 -2.33
N GLY A 162 2.93 -2.99 -3.48
CA GLY A 162 2.32 -3.54 -4.68
C GLY A 162 2.06 -2.53 -5.78
N LEU A 163 1.84 -3.05 -6.99
CA LEU A 163 1.50 -2.27 -8.17
C LEU A 163 0.01 -1.93 -8.18
N ARG A 164 -0.32 -0.72 -8.69
CA ARG A 164 -1.70 -0.23 -8.82
C ARG A 164 -1.85 0.76 -9.97
N ARG A 165 -3.05 0.84 -10.53
CA ARG A 165 -3.40 1.86 -11.52
C ARG A 165 -3.69 3.18 -10.81
N LEU A 166 -3.03 4.27 -11.22
CA LEU A 166 -3.31 5.60 -10.66
C LEU A 166 -4.69 6.13 -11.06
N SER A 167 -5.22 5.73 -12.23
CA SER A 167 -6.58 6.09 -12.64
C SER A 167 -7.66 5.66 -11.63
N ASP A 168 -7.50 4.47 -11.03
CA ASP A 168 -8.46 3.96 -10.05
C ASP A 168 -8.46 4.80 -8.77
N LEU A 169 -7.28 5.29 -8.35
CA LEU A 169 -7.11 6.17 -7.20
C LEU A 169 -7.60 7.59 -7.48
N HIS A 170 -7.25 8.16 -8.63
CA HIS A 170 -7.70 9.48 -9.04
C HIS A 170 -9.23 9.56 -9.14
N ALA A 171 -9.88 8.47 -9.56
CA ALA A 171 -11.33 8.38 -9.61
C ALA A 171 -11.99 8.43 -8.22
N LEU A 172 -11.26 8.11 -7.13
CA LEU A 172 -11.75 8.25 -5.76
C LEU A 172 -11.64 9.68 -5.23
N GLY A 173 -10.73 10.49 -5.78
CA GLY A 173 -10.34 11.78 -5.24
C GLY A 173 -9.28 11.67 -4.13
N PRO A 174 -9.02 12.77 -3.39
CA PRO A 174 -7.99 12.77 -2.37
C PRO A 174 -8.24 11.76 -1.26
N LEU A 175 -7.27 10.89 -0.99
CA LEU A 175 -7.38 9.81 0.01
C LEU A 175 -7.58 10.36 1.42
N ALA A 176 -6.92 11.48 1.75
CA ALA A 176 -7.07 12.15 3.05
C ALA A 176 -8.49 12.63 3.32
N ALA A 177 -9.28 12.92 2.28
CA ALA A 177 -10.70 13.27 2.42
C ALA A 177 -11.58 12.04 2.66
N ILE A 178 -11.15 10.86 2.21
CA ILE A 178 -11.88 9.60 2.41
C ILE A 178 -11.66 9.07 3.83
N GLY A 179 -10.44 9.11 4.34
CA GLY A 179 -10.08 8.63 5.67
C GLY A 179 -8.90 7.66 5.65
N GLY A 180 -8.89 6.68 6.58
CA GLY A 180 -7.82 5.69 6.66
C GLY A 180 -7.96 4.54 5.67
N GLU A 181 -7.01 3.58 5.71
CA GLU A 181 -6.97 2.42 4.80
C GLU A 181 -8.30 1.65 4.73
N ALA A 182 -9.00 1.48 5.87
CA ALA A 182 -10.31 0.82 5.90
C ALA A 182 -11.37 1.60 5.11
N ASP A 183 -11.33 2.92 5.16
CA ASP A 183 -12.27 3.80 4.45
C ASP A 183 -12.00 3.78 2.95
N VAL A 184 -10.72 3.81 2.56
CA VAL A 184 -10.27 3.68 1.16
C VAL A 184 -10.64 2.30 0.61
N SER A 185 -10.39 1.22 1.37
CA SER A 185 -10.78 -0.13 0.96
C SER A 185 -12.31 -0.26 0.78
N LEU A 186 -13.11 0.36 1.65
CA LEU A 186 -14.57 0.40 1.50
C LEU A 186 -15.00 1.17 0.25
N ALA A 187 -14.34 2.29 -0.07
CA ALA A 187 -14.62 3.06 -1.28
C ALA A 187 -14.34 2.25 -2.55
N PHE A 188 -13.24 1.48 -2.58
CA PHE A 188 -12.96 0.52 -3.66
C PHE A 188 -13.99 -0.61 -3.72
N LYS A 189 -14.41 -1.16 -2.56
CA LYS A 189 -15.44 -2.20 -2.48
C LYS A 189 -16.76 -1.75 -3.11
N ARG A 190 -17.23 -0.55 -2.79
CA ARG A 190 -18.46 0.03 -3.36
C ARG A 190 -18.42 0.19 -4.88
N ARG A 191 -17.22 0.20 -5.46
CA ARG A 191 -16.98 0.21 -6.90
C ARG A 191 -16.75 -1.18 -7.51
N GLY A 192 -16.96 -2.25 -6.73
CA GLY A 192 -16.83 -3.64 -7.18
C GLY A 192 -15.41 -4.19 -7.19
N PHE A 193 -14.44 -3.46 -6.63
CA PHE A 193 -13.06 -3.92 -6.59
C PHE A 193 -12.80 -4.95 -5.48
N ARG A 194 -11.80 -5.77 -5.72
CA ARG A 194 -11.09 -6.63 -4.76
C ARG A 194 -9.60 -6.39 -4.83
N TYR A 195 -8.79 -6.93 -3.93
CA TYR A 195 -7.36 -7.03 -4.19
C TYR A 195 -6.90 -8.48 -4.27
N ALA A 196 -5.75 -8.69 -4.89
CA ALA A 196 -5.11 -9.99 -5.01
C ALA A 196 -3.85 -10.07 -4.15
N VAL A 197 -3.44 -11.29 -3.82
CA VAL A 197 -2.17 -11.59 -3.14
C VAL A 197 -1.40 -12.55 -4.02
N LEU A 198 -0.12 -12.29 -4.32
CA LEU A 198 0.71 -13.24 -5.05
C LEU A 198 0.85 -14.53 -4.23
N ALA A 199 0.78 -15.69 -4.89
CA ALA A 199 0.97 -16.98 -4.23
C ALA A 199 2.40 -17.12 -3.69
N GLU A 200 3.39 -16.61 -4.44
CA GLU A 200 4.77 -16.51 -3.98
C GLU A 200 5.02 -15.10 -3.43
N PRO A 201 5.24 -14.95 -2.12
CA PRO A 201 5.48 -13.64 -1.51
C PRO A 201 6.81 -13.06 -1.98
N ALA A 202 6.89 -11.71 -2.01
CA ALA A 202 8.10 -11.02 -2.42
C ALA A 202 8.59 -10.00 -1.39
N VAL A 203 7.92 -9.86 -0.25
CA VAL A 203 8.30 -8.89 0.79
C VAL A 203 8.20 -9.49 2.19
N ARG A 204 9.00 -8.94 3.10
CA ARG A 204 8.96 -9.15 4.53
C ARG A 204 8.86 -7.80 5.24
N HIS A 205 7.95 -7.68 6.19
CA HIS A 205 7.84 -6.48 7.02
C HIS A 205 8.94 -6.47 8.09
N VAL A 206 9.69 -5.37 8.18
CA VAL A 206 10.86 -5.24 9.07
C VAL A 206 10.70 -4.14 10.13
N GLY A 207 9.56 -3.46 10.16
CA GLY A 207 9.27 -2.32 11.04
C GLY A 207 8.35 -2.62 12.23
N TRP A 208 8.13 -3.89 12.61
CA TRP A 208 7.13 -4.28 13.62
C TRP A 208 7.23 -3.54 14.96
N GLU A 209 8.44 -3.21 15.40
CA GLU A 209 8.70 -2.58 16.71
C GLU A 209 8.82 -1.05 16.62
N ARG A 210 8.85 -0.49 15.42
CA ARG A 210 9.17 0.92 15.16
C ARG A 210 8.02 1.66 14.48
N HIS A 211 6.92 1.80 15.21
CA HIS A 211 5.77 2.56 14.69
C HIS A 211 5.96 4.06 14.86
N VAL A 212 5.59 4.81 13.84
CA VAL A 212 5.47 6.27 13.87
C VAL A 212 4.00 6.62 14.11
N ASP A 213 3.71 7.44 15.12
CA ASP A 213 2.35 7.90 15.39
C ASP A 213 1.91 8.88 14.28
N ASP A 214 0.75 8.65 13.71
CA ASP A 214 0.15 9.55 12.72
C ASP A 214 -0.45 10.78 13.44
N PRO A 215 -0.06 12.02 13.09
CA PRO A 215 -0.61 13.23 13.73
C PRO A 215 -2.11 13.42 13.48
N ALA A 216 -2.65 12.87 12.38
CA ALA A 216 -4.08 12.87 12.08
C ALA A 216 -4.81 11.64 12.66
N GLY A 217 -4.07 10.66 13.14
CA GLY A 217 -4.58 9.40 13.67
C GLY A 217 -4.79 9.43 15.19
N LEU A 218 -5.71 8.61 15.66
CA LEU A 218 -5.79 8.30 17.08
C LEU A 218 -4.56 7.45 17.46
N SER A 219 -3.74 7.96 18.38
CA SER A 219 -2.61 7.22 18.95
C SER A 219 -3.03 5.81 19.37
N ARG A 220 -2.11 4.84 19.26
CA ARG A 220 -2.42 3.47 19.72
C ARG A 220 -2.79 3.48 21.20
N PRO A 221 -3.93 2.89 21.58
CA PRO A 221 -4.35 2.90 22.99
C PRO A 221 -3.36 2.10 23.83
N ARG A 222 -2.73 2.77 24.78
CA ARG A 222 -1.74 2.18 25.69
C ARG A 222 -2.38 1.40 26.84
N THR A 223 -3.66 1.64 27.16
CA THR A 223 -4.38 0.98 28.25
C THR A 223 -5.44 -0.01 27.75
N PRO A 224 -5.78 -1.06 28.52
CA PRO A 224 -6.85 -1.99 28.17
C PRO A 224 -8.20 -1.30 27.93
N TRP A 225 -8.54 -0.30 28.76
CA TRP A 225 -9.75 0.51 28.63
C TRP A 225 -9.81 1.27 27.31
N ALA A 226 -8.72 1.91 26.93
CA ALA A 226 -8.64 2.64 25.67
C ALA A 226 -8.72 1.69 24.46
N ARG A 227 -8.19 0.46 24.57
CA ARG A 227 -8.35 -0.60 23.55
C ARG A 227 -9.81 -1.01 23.41
N TRP A 228 -10.51 -1.22 24.53
CA TRP A 228 -11.92 -1.55 24.54
C TRP A 228 -12.79 -0.43 23.95
N ALA A 229 -12.59 0.82 24.38
CA ALA A 229 -13.29 1.98 23.86
C ALA A 229 -13.07 2.19 22.35
N ARG A 230 -11.86 1.93 21.84
CA ARG A 230 -11.54 1.95 20.41
C ARG A 230 -12.30 0.83 19.66
N SER A 231 -12.35 -0.37 20.23
CA SER A 231 -13.08 -1.50 19.65
C SER A 231 -14.58 -1.25 19.62
N ALA A 232 -15.14 -0.68 20.68
CA ALA A 232 -16.56 -0.30 20.76
C ALA A 232 -16.92 0.77 19.70
N ARG A 233 -16.08 1.82 19.57
CA ARG A 233 -16.25 2.85 18.53
C ARG A 233 -16.17 2.28 17.10
N LYS A 234 -15.26 1.34 16.85
CA LYS A 234 -15.19 0.64 15.56
C LYS A 234 -16.45 -0.18 15.27
N ARG A 235 -16.96 -0.90 16.28
CA ARG A 235 -18.22 -1.67 16.15
C ARG A 235 -19.42 -0.76 15.85
N PHE A 236 -19.53 0.36 16.58
CA PHE A 236 -20.62 1.33 16.39
C PHE A 236 -20.55 1.99 15.01
N ARG A 237 -19.34 2.37 14.55
CA ARG A 237 -19.14 2.89 13.20
C ARG A 237 -19.56 1.89 12.12
N ARG A 238 -19.22 0.59 12.29
CA ARG A 238 -19.63 -0.48 11.37
C ARG A 238 -21.14 -0.70 11.34
N LEU A 239 -21.79 -0.62 12.49
CA LEU A 239 -23.26 -0.71 12.57
C LEU A 239 -23.92 0.45 11.83
N ARG A 240 -23.50 1.70 12.08
CA ARG A 240 -24.03 2.87 11.37
C ARG A 240 -23.86 2.76 9.85
N ARG A 241 -22.74 2.24 9.37
CA ARG A 241 -22.48 2.06 7.92
C ARG A 241 -23.40 1.01 7.29
N ARG A 242 -23.74 -0.06 8.00
CA ARG A 242 -24.73 -1.06 7.52
C ARG A 242 -26.11 -0.46 7.29
N PHE A 243 -26.55 0.44 8.16
CA PHE A 243 -27.84 1.10 8.04
C PHE A 243 -27.87 2.27 7.04
N SER A 244 -26.72 2.79 6.61
CA SER A 244 -26.65 3.84 5.59
C SER A 244 -26.47 3.29 4.16
N ASP A 245 -26.18 2.01 3.99
CA ASP A 245 -26.04 1.37 2.67
C ASP A 245 -27.38 0.72 2.22
N ASP A 246 -28.40 0.63 3.12
CA ASP A 246 -29.74 0.11 2.83
C ASP A 246 -30.79 1.23 2.57
N ALA A 247 -30.37 2.50 2.50
CA ALA A 247 -31.19 3.67 2.20
C ALA A 247 -30.74 4.33 0.89
#